data_aca1e8596a95932e2a6cca45978f1196
#
_entry.id   aca1e8596a95932e2a6cca45978f1196
#
_cell.length_a   1.000
_cell.length_b   1.000
_cell.length_c   1.000
_cell.angle_alpha   90.00
_cell.angle_beta   90.00
_cell.angle_gamma   90.00
#
_symmetry.space_group_name_H-M   'P 1'
#
loop_
_entity.id
_entity.type
_entity.pdbx_description
1 polymer ?
#
loop_
_entity_poly.entity_id
_entity_poly.type
_entity_poly.pdbx_seq_one_letter_code
_entity_poly.pdbx_strand_id
1 'polypeptide(L)'
;MNRWPPILVPVITSFQDNGAIFSDGMKNVISFLYEHGITGIWLLGSYGSFPLLTNQERIVITTAALKHAKSLGMTTIVNVGTPSTALSIELARHAENEGADAVASVVPFYYASTHYRPENHLAFFEAIVKSVNIPVIFYNNADATGFSPPTAFIQQLTETGVAGLKDKGDFAAMSERCQAIRATNPDAIYLSGATSVHLQGYLVGANGVTSGTALATPALVTSLQKALEQGNIQEATRLQNLILKVRIAMGRY
;
A
#
# COMPACT_ATOMS: atom_id res chain seq x y z
N MET A 1 2.60 5.33 20.48
CA MET A 1 3.12 6.04 19.28
C MET A 1 2.82 5.21 18.05
N ASN A 2 2.32 5.82 16.99
CA ASN A 2 2.01 5.09 15.74
C ASN A 2 3.31 4.52 15.17
N ARG A 3 3.42 3.19 15.07
CA ARG A 3 4.60 2.47 14.54
C ARG A 3 4.81 2.71 13.04
N TRP A 4 3.76 3.17 12.34
CA TRP A 4 3.74 3.28 10.89
C TRP A 4 3.99 4.71 10.43
N PRO A 5 4.82 4.93 9.40
CA PRO A 5 5.02 6.26 8.85
C PRO A 5 3.73 6.79 8.23
N PRO A 6 3.47 8.10 8.37
CA PRO A 6 2.23 8.69 7.85
C PRO A 6 2.18 8.74 6.32
N ILE A 7 3.32 8.59 5.66
CA ILE A 7 3.42 8.56 4.20
C ILE A 7 4.18 7.30 3.80
N LEU A 8 3.50 6.46 3.00
CA LEU A 8 4.08 5.30 2.32
C LEU A 8 4.10 5.57 0.82
N VAL A 9 5.26 5.50 0.19
CA VAL A 9 5.38 5.78 -1.25
C VAL A 9 5.47 4.48 -2.03
N PRO A 10 4.56 4.24 -3.00
CA PRO A 10 4.62 3.06 -3.86
C PRO A 10 5.77 3.23 -4.85
N VAL A 11 6.85 2.47 -4.67
CA VAL A 11 8.05 2.52 -5.52
C VAL A 11 7.75 1.93 -6.89
N ILE A 12 8.23 2.59 -7.93
CA ILE A 12 8.19 2.09 -9.31
C ILE A 12 9.22 0.99 -9.51
N THR A 13 8.95 0.05 -10.42
CA THR A 13 9.96 -0.88 -10.92
C THR A 13 10.76 -0.21 -12.02
N SER A 14 12.08 -0.17 -11.88
CA SER A 14 12.99 0.36 -12.89
C SER A 14 13.47 -0.75 -13.82
N PHE A 15 13.52 -0.47 -15.10
CA PHE A 15 13.98 -1.41 -16.14
C PHE A 15 15.14 -0.81 -16.91
N GLN A 16 15.99 -1.68 -17.45
CA GLN A 16 16.99 -1.35 -18.47
C GLN A 16 16.31 -1.28 -19.85
N ASP A 17 17.00 -0.74 -20.84
CA ASP A 17 16.49 -0.63 -22.22
C ASP A 17 16.14 -1.99 -22.86
N ASN A 18 16.76 -3.07 -22.39
CA ASN A 18 16.49 -4.44 -22.82
C ASN A 18 15.33 -5.12 -22.04
N GLY A 19 14.66 -4.38 -21.14
CA GLY A 19 13.56 -4.89 -20.31
C GLY A 19 13.98 -5.63 -19.04
N ALA A 20 15.27 -5.79 -18.76
CA ALA A 20 15.73 -6.41 -17.52
C ALA A 20 15.52 -5.48 -16.30
N ILE A 21 15.34 -6.06 -15.12
CA ILE A 21 15.20 -5.29 -13.87
C ILE A 21 16.48 -4.48 -13.61
N PHE A 22 16.29 -3.17 -13.38
CA PHE A 22 17.38 -2.25 -13.02
C PHE A 22 17.37 -1.93 -11.53
N SER A 23 17.98 -2.81 -10.73
CA SER A 23 17.98 -2.70 -9.27
C SER A 23 18.59 -1.39 -8.76
N ASP A 24 19.62 -0.87 -9.40
CA ASP A 24 20.25 0.39 -8.98
C ASP A 24 19.34 1.60 -9.26
N GLY A 25 18.54 1.56 -10.32
CA GLY A 25 17.50 2.57 -10.56
C GLY A 25 16.47 2.61 -9.44
N MET A 26 16.04 1.45 -8.93
CA MET A 26 15.14 1.39 -7.79
C MET A 26 15.79 1.91 -6.49
N LYS A 27 17.08 1.59 -6.25
CA LYS A 27 17.82 2.12 -5.10
C LYS A 27 17.92 3.65 -5.18
N ASN A 28 18.16 4.21 -6.36
CA ASN A 28 18.19 5.66 -6.55
C ASN A 28 16.84 6.32 -6.21
N VAL A 29 15.71 5.70 -6.63
CA VAL A 29 14.37 6.19 -6.26
C VAL A 29 14.15 6.12 -4.74
N ILE A 30 14.55 5.03 -4.09
CA ILE A 30 14.42 4.87 -2.63
C ILE A 30 15.28 5.91 -1.90
N SER A 31 16.53 6.12 -2.31
CA SER A 31 17.41 7.14 -1.75
C SER A 31 16.84 8.55 -1.93
N PHE A 32 16.35 8.88 -3.13
CA PHE A 32 15.69 10.16 -3.40
C PHE A 32 14.51 10.40 -2.45
N LEU A 33 13.66 9.41 -2.23
CA LEU A 33 12.53 9.52 -1.32
C LEU A 33 12.99 9.76 0.13
N TYR A 34 14.01 9.02 0.58
CA TYR A 34 14.57 9.15 1.91
C TYR A 34 15.17 10.56 2.14
N GLU A 35 15.95 11.07 1.19
CA GLU A 35 16.55 12.42 1.22
C GLU A 35 15.49 13.53 1.29
N HIS A 36 14.27 13.25 0.83
CA HIS A 36 13.14 14.17 0.90
C HIS A 36 12.16 13.88 2.08
N GLY A 37 12.64 13.15 3.09
CA GLY A 37 11.91 12.95 4.36
C GLY A 37 10.84 11.87 4.30
N ILE A 38 10.82 11.03 3.28
CA ILE A 38 9.95 9.86 3.23
C ILE A 38 10.62 8.70 3.97
N THR A 39 9.95 8.17 4.98
CA THR A 39 10.47 7.07 5.82
C THR A 39 9.74 5.76 5.62
N GLY A 40 8.78 5.70 4.68
CA GLY A 40 8.04 4.48 4.38
C GLY A 40 7.84 4.25 2.89
N ILE A 41 8.00 3.00 2.46
CA ILE A 41 7.80 2.60 1.07
C ILE A 41 6.86 1.38 0.95
N TRP A 42 6.21 1.32 -0.19
CA TRP A 42 5.36 0.20 -0.60
C TRP A 42 5.92 -0.40 -1.88
N LEU A 43 6.45 -1.61 -1.82
CA LEU A 43 7.03 -2.32 -2.96
C LEU A 43 5.98 -3.16 -3.70
N LEU A 44 6.19 -3.34 -5.01
CA LEU A 44 5.39 -4.23 -5.85
C LEU A 44 3.87 -3.94 -5.80
N GLY A 45 3.51 -2.66 -5.62
CA GLY A 45 2.12 -2.22 -5.83
C GLY A 45 1.80 -2.01 -7.31
N SER A 46 0.68 -1.35 -7.61
CA SER A 46 0.29 -1.01 -8.99
C SER A 46 1.33 -0.11 -9.68
N TYR A 47 1.96 0.82 -8.96
CA TYR A 47 3.06 1.63 -9.49
C TYR A 47 4.32 0.80 -9.78
N GLY A 48 4.53 -0.30 -9.05
CA GLY A 48 5.61 -1.26 -9.30
C GLY A 48 5.26 -2.30 -10.36
N SER A 49 4.12 -2.17 -11.04
CA SER A 49 3.67 -3.05 -12.13
C SER A 49 3.63 -4.54 -11.77
N PHE A 50 3.35 -4.87 -10.50
CA PHE A 50 3.45 -6.24 -9.97
C PHE A 50 2.73 -7.33 -10.79
N PRO A 51 1.56 -7.08 -11.44
CA PRO A 51 0.89 -8.12 -12.21
C PRO A 51 1.60 -8.49 -13.50
N LEU A 52 2.53 -7.64 -13.95
CA LEU A 52 3.29 -7.80 -15.21
C LEU A 52 4.65 -8.46 -14.98
N LEU A 53 5.05 -8.68 -13.74
CA LEU A 53 6.33 -9.27 -13.37
C LEU A 53 6.19 -10.76 -13.10
N THR A 54 7.19 -11.52 -13.49
CA THR A 54 7.33 -12.92 -13.06
C THR A 54 7.60 -13.00 -11.55
N ASN A 55 7.31 -14.12 -10.93
CA ASN A 55 7.62 -14.31 -9.51
C ASN A 55 9.12 -14.16 -9.23
N GLN A 56 9.99 -14.62 -10.15
CA GLN A 56 11.43 -14.49 -10.00
C GLN A 56 11.87 -13.02 -10.01
N GLU A 57 11.33 -12.19 -10.88
CA GLU A 57 11.59 -10.74 -10.89
C GLU A 57 11.09 -10.08 -9.59
N ARG A 58 9.93 -10.48 -9.09
CA ARG A 58 9.40 -9.97 -7.81
C ARG A 58 10.31 -10.34 -6.64
N ILE A 59 10.88 -11.55 -6.62
CA ILE A 59 11.88 -11.98 -5.63
C ILE A 59 13.13 -11.11 -5.71
N VAL A 60 13.69 -10.91 -6.90
CA VAL A 60 14.89 -10.08 -7.12
C VAL A 60 14.65 -8.63 -6.66
N ILE A 61 13.50 -8.05 -7.02
CA ILE A 61 13.11 -6.69 -6.62
C ILE A 61 12.99 -6.60 -5.10
N THR A 62 12.30 -7.56 -4.48
CA THR A 62 12.09 -7.58 -3.02
C THR A 62 13.41 -7.60 -2.29
N THR A 63 14.31 -8.53 -2.62
CA THR A 63 15.65 -8.64 -1.99
C THR A 63 16.45 -7.35 -2.14
N ALA A 64 16.57 -6.83 -3.36
CA ALA A 64 17.39 -5.64 -3.63
C ALA A 64 16.84 -4.37 -2.95
N ALA A 65 15.52 -4.16 -3.04
CA ALA A 65 14.88 -2.98 -2.48
C ALA A 65 14.84 -3.01 -0.95
N LEU A 66 14.52 -4.15 -0.33
CA LEU A 66 14.49 -4.29 1.12
C LEU A 66 15.88 -4.08 1.73
N LYS A 67 16.91 -4.70 1.16
CA LYS A 67 18.29 -4.52 1.62
C LYS A 67 18.68 -3.04 1.66
N HIS A 68 18.34 -2.28 0.62
CA HIS A 68 18.66 -0.85 0.54
C HIS A 68 17.79 -0.01 1.49
N ALA A 69 16.47 -0.21 1.50
CA ALA A 69 15.56 0.52 2.38
C ALA A 69 15.89 0.34 3.87
N LYS A 70 16.25 -0.89 4.27
CA LYS A 70 16.68 -1.20 5.65
C LYS A 70 17.97 -0.48 6.02
N SER A 71 18.95 -0.35 5.12
CA SER A 71 20.18 0.41 5.39
C SER A 71 19.92 1.91 5.65
N LEU A 72 18.77 2.41 5.21
CA LEU A 72 18.27 3.77 5.44
C LEU A 72 17.29 3.86 6.63
N GLY A 73 16.97 2.74 7.28
CA GLY A 73 15.99 2.71 8.39
C GLY A 73 14.54 2.95 7.96
N MET A 74 14.19 2.70 6.69
CA MET A 74 12.84 2.90 6.17
C MET A 74 11.91 1.73 6.51
N THR A 75 10.65 2.03 6.80
CA THR A 75 9.58 1.05 6.93
C THR A 75 9.15 0.54 5.55
N THR A 76 8.94 -0.76 5.43
CA THR A 76 8.70 -1.43 4.16
C THR A 76 7.46 -2.30 4.17
N ILE A 77 6.59 -2.14 3.17
CA ILE A 77 5.46 -3.02 2.91
C ILE A 77 5.65 -3.64 1.53
N VAL A 78 5.55 -4.95 1.41
CA VAL A 78 5.71 -5.67 0.14
C VAL A 78 4.38 -6.26 -0.29
N ASN A 79 3.91 -5.91 -1.49
CA ASN A 79 2.73 -6.55 -2.06
C ASN A 79 3.08 -7.93 -2.62
N VAL A 80 2.39 -8.94 -2.11
CA VAL A 80 2.59 -10.36 -2.45
C VAL A 80 1.43 -10.98 -3.23
N GLY A 81 0.41 -10.16 -3.56
CA GLY A 81 -0.80 -10.63 -4.22
C GLY A 81 -0.54 -11.29 -5.57
N THR A 82 -1.16 -12.46 -5.76
CA THR A 82 -1.27 -13.20 -7.03
C THR A 82 -2.65 -13.86 -7.09
N PRO A 83 -3.10 -14.35 -8.26
CA PRO A 83 -4.30 -15.19 -8.32
C PRO A 83 -4.15 -16.55 -7.61
N SER A 84 -2.93 -16.97 -7.25
CA SER A 84 -2.63 -18.26 -6.61
C SER A 84 -2.28 -18.07 -5.14
N THR A 85 -3.00 -18.75 -4.24
CA THR A 85 -2.70 -18.74 -2.81
C THR A 85 -1.29 -19.25 -2.52
N ALA A 86 -0.87 -20.34 -3.16
CA ALA A 86 0.46 -20.92 -2.94
C ALA A 86 1.59 -19.97 -3.34
N LEU A 87 1.47 -19.29 -4.48
CA LEU A 87 2.46 -18.30 -4.93
C LEU A 87 2.48 -17.06 -4.05
N SER A 88 1.32 -16.61 -3.56
CA SER A 88 1.26 -15.48 -2.62
C SER A 88 1.92 -15.81 -1.28
N ILE A 89 1.78 -17.03 -0.79
CA ILE A 89 2.46 -17.54 0.41
C ILE A 89 3.98 -17.58 0.20
N GLU A 90 4.44 -18.09 -0.94
CA GLU A 90 5.87 -18.13 -1.29
C GLU A 90 6.49 -16.73 -1.24
N LEU A 91 5.84 -15.76 -1.90
CA LEU A 91 6.29 -14.37 -1.93
C LEU A 91 6.22 -13.72 -0.55
N ALA A 92 5.20 -14.05 0.27
CA ALA A 92 5.06 -13.51 1.62
C ALA A 92 6.19 -13.99 2.53
N ARG A 93 6.51 -15.29 2.51
CA ARG A 93 7.64 -15.85 3.25
C ARG A 93 8.98 -15.29 2.80
N HIS A 94 9.16 -15.10 1.49
CA HIS A 94 10.37 -14.47 0.97
C HIS A 94 10.50 -13.03 1.50
N ALA A 95 9.43 -12.23 1.44
CA ALA A 95 9.45 -10.86 1.94
C ALA A 95 9.73 -10.80 3.45
N GLU A 96 9.16 -11.70 4.26
CA GLU A 96 9.45 -11.82 5.68
C GLU A 96 10.92 -12.17 5.93
N ASN A 97 11.47 -13.15 5.23
CA ASN A 97 12.87 -13.58 5.36
C ASN A 97 13.86 -12.47 4.99
N GLU A 98 13.53 -11.64 4.00
CA GLU A 98 14.30 -10.45 3.64
C GLU A 98 14.05 -9.28 4.62
N GLY A 99 13.10 -9.45 5.55
CA GLY A 99 12.79 -8.57 6.67
C GLY A 99 11.90 -7.39 6.31
N ALA A 100 10.90 -7.59 5.50
CA ALA A 100 9.80 -6.65 5.35
C ALA A 100 9.10 -6.40 6.71
N ASP A 101 8.62 -5.17 6.94
CA ASP A 101 7.86 -4.84 8.15
C ASP A 101 6.42 -5.32 8.06
N ALA A 102 5.87 -5.46 6.86
CA ALA A 102 4.59 -6.07 6.58
C ALA A 102 4.52 -6.59 5.13
N VAL A 103 3.58 -7.48 4.88
CA VAL A 103 3.16 -7.83 3.52
C VAL A 103 1.74 -7.33 3.26
N ALA A 104 1.43 -7.12 1.99
CA ALA A 104 0.08 -6.75 1.57
C ALA A 104 -0.38 -7.60 0.39
N SER A 105 -1.68 -7.76 0.24
CA SER A 105 -2.24 -8.43 -0.93
C SER A 105 -3.55 -7.77 -1.36
N VAL A 106 -3.78 -7.74 -2.67
CA VAL A 106 -5.13 -7.63 -3.23
C VAL A 106 -5.81 -8.99 -3.14
N VAL A 107 -7.12 -9.06 -3.30
CA VAL A 107 -7.82 -10.34 -3.55
C VAL A 107 -7.33 -10.97 -4.87
N PRO A 108 -7.46 -12.30 -5.06
CA PRO A 108 -7.28 -12.92 -6.37
C PRO A 108 -8.09 -12.19 -7.46
N PHE A 109 -7.47 -11.87 -8.59
CA PHE A 109 -8.00 -10.86 -9.52
C PHE A 109 -8.21 -11.33 -10.97
N TYR A 110 -7.85 -12.58 -11.32
CA TYR A 110 -7.96 -13.07 -12.69
C TYR A 110 -9.42 -13.35 -13.11
N TYR A 111 -10.17 -14.02 -12.23
CA TYR A 111 -11.59 -14.27 -12.48
C TYR A 111 -12.42 -13.09 -11.95
N ALA A 112 -13.46 -12.72 -12.70
CA ALA A 112 -14.39 -11.69 -12.28
C ALA A 112 -15.00 -12.00 -10.89
N SER A 113 -15.40 -10.97 -10.16
CA SER A 113 -16.02 -11.07 -8.83
C SER A 113 -17.22 -12.02 -8.77
N THR A 114 -17.87 -12.27 -9.90
CA THR A 114 -18.96 -13.23 -10.03
C THR A 114 -18.55 -14.69 -9.83
N HIS A 115 -17.28 -15.01 -9.93
CA HIS A 115 -16.74 -16.37 -9.77
C HIS A 115 -16.13 -16.61 -8.38
N TYR A 116 -15.78 -15.55 -7.65
CA TYR A 116 -15.27 -15.63 -6.30
C TYR A 116 -16.38 -15.28 -5.30
N ARG A 117 -16.58 -16.16 -4.33
CA ARG A 117 -17.42 -15.87 -3.17
C ARG A 117 -16.56 -15.15 -2.10
N PRO A 118 -17.16 -14.33 -1.21
CA PRO A 118 -16.43 -13.69 -0.11
C PRO A 118 -15.58 -14.67 0.70
N GLU A 119 -16.10 -15.89 0.94
CA GLU A 119 -15.41 -16.94 1.70
C GLU A 119 -14.10 -17.39 1.04
N ASN A 120 -14.01 -17.35 -0.29
CA ASN A 120 -12.78 -17.67 -1.01
C ASN A 120 -11.69 -16.61 -0.73
N HIS A 121 -12.09 -15.33 -0.68
CA HIS A 121 -11.18 -14.25 -0.34
C HIS A 121 -10.75 -14.31 1.13
N LEU A 122 -11.65 -14.63 2.06
CA LEU A 122 -11.31 -14.82 3.48
C LEU A 122 -10.31 -15.97 3.64
N ALA A 123 -10.56 -17.13 3.02
CA ALA A 123 -9.66 -18.29 3.06
C ALA A 123 -8.27 -17.97 2.46
N PHE A 124 -8.22 -17.18 1.39
CA PHE A 124 -6.98 -16.71 0.78
C PHE A 124 -6.14 -15.87 1.78
N PHE A 125 -6.75 -14.89 2.44
CA PHE A 125 -6.05 -14.06 3.42
C PHE A 125 -5.67 -14.84 4.67
N GLU A 126 -6.54 -15.70 5.17
CA GLU A 126 -6.26 -16.57 6.32
C GLU A 126 -5.03 -17.45 6.06
N ALA A 127 -4.90 -17.99 4.83
CA ALA A 127 -3.75 -18.80 4.46
C ALA A 127 -2.44 -17.99 4.42
N ILE A 128 -2.48 -16.74 3.95
CA ILE A 128 -1.31 -15.85 3.99
C ILE A 128 -0.96 -15.49 5.43
N VAL A 129 -1.94 -15.09 6.25
CA VAL A 129 -1.74 -14.76 7.67
C VAL A 129 -1.08 -15.90 8.42
N LYS A 130 -1.55 -17.15 8.22
CA LYS A 130 -0.97 -18.34 8.86
C LYS A 130 0.44 -18.69 8.38
N SER A 131 0.89 -18.09 7.27
CA SER A 131 2.17 -18.45 6.64
C SER A 131 3.35 -17.57 7.07
N VAL A 132 3.10 -16.41 7.70
CA VAL A 132 4.10 -15.42 8.12
C VAL A 132 3.80 -14.89 9.53
N ASN A 133 4.82 -14.33 10.20
CA ASN A 133 4.67 -13.71 11.53
C ASN A 133 4.58 -12.17 11.47
N ILE A 134 4.78 -11.58 10.30
CA ILE A 134 4.66 -10.13 10.08
C ILE A 134 3.23 -9.76 9.71
N PRO A 135 2.80 -8.50 9.96
CA PRO A 135 1.46 -8.04 9.64
C PRO A 135 1.09 -8.25 8.17
N VAL A 136 -0.14 -8.72 7.93
CA VAL A 136 -0.74 -8.83 6.60
C VAL A 136 -1.77 -7.73 6.40
N ILE A 137 -1.65 -6.96 5.33
CA ILE A 137 -2.52 -5.83 5.01
C ILE A 137 -3.36 -6.16 3.78
N PHE A 138 -4.67 -5.99 3.89
CA PHE A 138 -5.54 -6.06 2.73
C PHE A 138 -5.38 -4.79 1.88
N TYR A 139 -5.07 -4.97 0.59
CA TYR A 139 -5.05 -3.88 -0.38
C TYR A 139 -6.36 -3.87 -1.16
N ASN A 140 -7.31 -3.04 -0.73
CA ASN A 140 -8.55 -2.81 -1.46
C ASN A 140 -8.28 -1.97 -2.71
N ASN A 141 -8.41 -2.59 -3.88
CA ASN A 141 -8.25 -1.96 -5.19
C ASN A 141 -9.35 -2.48 -6.14
N ALA A 142 -10.57 -2.06 -5.90
CA ALA A 142 -11.75 -2.54 -6.62
C ALA A 142 -11.65 -2.33 -8.14
N ASP A 143 -11.02 -1.23 -8.58
CA ASP A 143 -10.80 -0.94 -10.01
C ASP A 143 -9.98 -2.03 -10.72
N ALA A 144 -9.03 -2.65 -10.00
CA ALA A 144 -8.15 -3.68 -10.56
C ALA A 144 -8.65 -5.10 -10.35
N THR A 145 -9.40 -5.33 -9.27
CA THR A 145 -9.83 -6.69 -8.88
C THR A 145 -11.29 -7.00 -9.19
N GLY A 146 -12.08 -5.96 -9.49
CA GLY A 146 -13.53 -6.09 -9.65
C GLY A 146 -14.30 -6.41 -8.35
N PHE A 147 -13.61 -6.42 -7.19
CA PHE A 147 -14.19 -6.71 -5.89
C PHE A 147 -14.24 -5.47 -5.01
N SER A 148 -15.43 -4.99 -4.71
CA SER A 148 -15.67 -3.92 -3.74
C SER A 148 -16.17 -4.54 -2.43
N PRO A 149 -15.37 -4.56 -1.37
CA PRO A 149 -15.72 -5.23 -0.13
C PRO A 149 -16.84 -4.49 0.59
N PRO A 150 -17.94 -5.18 0.98
CA PRO A 150 -18.88 -4.61 1.92
C PRO A 150 -18.26 -4.48 3.32
N THR A 151 -18.80 -3.59 4.14
CA THR A 151 -18.30 -3.33 5.51
C THR A 151 -18.24 -4.60 6.37
N ALA A 152 -19.25 -5.47 6.27
CA ALA A 152 -19.26 -6.76 6.99
C ALA A 152 -18.10 -7.68 6.58
N PHE A 153 -17.66 -7.64 5.32
CA PHE A 153 -16.49 -8.40 4.86
C PHE A 153 -15.20 -7.91 5.56
N ILE A 154 -15.07 -6.61 5.77
CA ILE A 154 -13.88 -6.05 6.45
C ILE A 154 -13.80 -6.56 7.89
N GLN A 155 -14.93 -6.70 8.61
CA GLN A 155 -14.96 -7.27 9.95
C GLN A 155 -14.50 -8.73 9.94
N GLN A 156 -15.12 -9.56 9.10
CA GLN A 156 -14.74 -10.97 8.93
C GLN A 156 -13.27 -11.14 8.53
N LEU A 157 -12.78 -10.29 7.63
CA LEU A 157 -11.38 -10.31 7.21
C LEU A 157 -10.42 -10.01 8.37
N THR A 158 -10.79 -9.07 9.23
CA THR A 158 -10.00 -8.72 10.42
C THR A 158 -9.96 -9.88 11.42
N GLU A 159 -11.06 -10.64 11.55
CA GLU A 159 -11.14 -11.85 12.37
C GLU A 159 -10.20 -12.97 11.87
N THR A 160 -9.82 -12.99 10.59
CA THR A 160 -8.82 -13.94 10.06
C THR A 160 -7.39 -13.58 10.48
N GLY A 161 -7.16 -12.44 11.14
CA GLY A 161 -5.86 -11.96 11.56
C GLY A 161 -5.23 -10.93 10.61
N VAL A 162 -5.97 -10.43 9.62
CA VAL A 162 -5.51 -9.31 8.79
C VAL A 162 -5.34 -8.07 9.67
N ALA A 163 -4.12 -7.51 9.65
CA ALA A 163 -3.70 -6.45 10.55
C ALA A 163 -4.01 -5.03 10.04
N GLY A 164 -4.46 -4.89 8.81
CA GLY A 164 -4.71 -3.57 8.26
C GLY A 164 -5.38 -3.56 6.89
N LEU A 165 -5.75 -2.36 6.48
CA LEU A 165 -6.43 -2.07 5.23
C LEU A 165 -5.79 -0.86 4.54
N LYS A 166 -5.37 -1.02 3.29
CA LYS A 166 -5.13 0.09 2.38
C LYS A 166 -6.38 0.27 1.52
N ASP A 167 -7.06 1.38 1.71
CA ASP A 167 -8.38 1.62 1.12
C ASP A 167 -8.39 2.75 0.09
N LYS A 168 -8.97 2.48 -1.08
CA LYS A 168 -9.16 3.43 -2.14
C LYS A 168 -10.68 3.59 -2.38
N GLY A 169 -11.34 4.32 -1.48
CA GLY A 169 -12.78 4.58 -1.53
C GLY A 169 -13.11 6.06 -1.55
N ASP A 170 -14.39 6.37 -1.69
CA ASP A 170 -14.93 7.69 -1.36
C ASP A 170 -14.94 7.91 0.17
N PHE A 171 -15.23 9.13 0.59
CA PHE A 171 -15.17 9.51 2.01
C PHE A 171 -16.11 8.67 2.90
N ALA A 172 -17.35 8.43 2.46
CA ALA A 172 -18.32 7.67 3.25
C ALA A 172 -17.86 6.22 3.43
N ALA A 173 -17.51 5.56 2.31
CA ALA A 173 -17.01 4.20 2.32
C ALA A 173 -15.71 4.05 3.13
N MET A 174 -14.80 5.03 3.06
CA MET A 174 -13.58 5.04 3.88
C MET A 174 -13.91 5.16 5.37
N SER A 175 -14.86 6.02 5.75
CA SER A 175 -15.29 6.19 7.13
C SER A 175 -15.88 4.91 7.70
N GLU A 176 -16.80 4.28 6.99
CA GLU A 176 -17.44 3.03 7.40
C GLU A 176 -16.40 1.90 7.56
N ARG A 177 -15.50 1.71 6.60
CA ARG A 177 -14.49 0.66 6.63
C ARG A 177 -13.43 0.91 7.70
N CYS A 178 -13.03 2.17 7.93
CA CYS A 178 -12.13 2.52 9.01
C CYS A 178 -12.74 2.20 10.39
N GLN A 179 -14.01 2.50 10.59
CA GLN A 179 -14.73 2.14 11.81
C GLN A 179 -14.86 0.62 11.96
N ALA A 180 -15.22 -0.08 10.91
CA ALA A 180 -15.41 -1.53 10.92
C ALA A 180 -14.13 -2.30 11.30
N ILE A 181 -13.00 -1.96 10.69
CA ILE A 181 -11.73 -2.62 11.00
C ILE A 181 -11.31 -2.36 12.46
N ARG A 182 -11.51 -1.14 12.96
CA ARG A 182 -11.13 -0.77 14.33
C ARG A 182 -12.08 -1.29 15.39
N ALA A 183 -13.34 -1.53 15.06
CA ALA A 183 -14.29 -2.18 15.96
C ALA A 183 -13.86 -3.62 16.28
N THR A 184 -13.21 -4.30 15.32
CA THR A 184 -12.72 -5.68 15.50
C THR A 184 -11.27 -5.69 16.01
N ASN A 185 -10.42 -4.78 15.53
CA ASN A 185 -9.03 -4.62 15.96
C ASN A 185 -8.70 -3.13 16.14
N PRO A 186 -8.69 -2.60 17.38
CA PRO A 186 -8.39 -1.18 17.66
C PRO A 186 -7.02 -0.72 17.16
N ASP A 187 -6.04 -1.64 17.07
CA ASP A 187 -4.68 -1.36 16.61
C ASP A 187 -4.51 -1.53 15.09
N ALA A 188 -5.60 -1.83 14.38
CA ALA A 188 -5.55 -2.06 12.94
C ALA A 188 -5.00 -0.85 12.18
N ILE A 189 -4.14 -1.15 11.21
CA ILE A 189 -3.54 -0.17 10.30
C ILE A 189 -4.57 0.19 9.24
N TYR A 190 -4.98 1.45 9.17
CA TYR A 190 -5.82 1.95 8.09
C TYR A 190 -5.05 2.99 7.27
N LEU A 191 -4.85 2.72 5.99
CA LEU A 191 -4.12 3.57 5.05
C LEU A 191 -5.04 4.09 3.96
N SER A 192 -5.08 5.42 3.79
CA SER A 192 -5.68 6.01 2.59
C SER A 192 -4.91 5.57 1.35
N GLY A 193 -5.59 5.02 0.37
CA GLY A 193 -4.98 4.40 -0.81
C GLY A 193 -4.59 5.38 -1.93
N ALA A 194 -4.86 6.68 -1.75
CA ALA A 194 -4.56 7.67 -2.79
C ALA A 194 -4.30 9.06 -2.19
N THR A 195 -3.32 9.76 -2.75
CA THR A 195 -3.00 11.14 -2.35
C THR A 195 -4.15 12.12 -2.58
N SER A 196 -5.04 11.83 -3.53
CA SER A 196 -6.22 12.67 -3.83
C SER A 196 -7.23 12.77 -2.67
N VAL A 197 -7.19 11.83 -1.75
CA VAL A 197 -8.05 11.76 -0.57
C VAL A 197 -7.24 11.72 0.74
N HIS A 198 -6.04 12.33 0.75
CA HIS A 198 -5.17 12.33 1.92
C HIS A 198 -5.80 13.07 3.10
N LEU A 199 -6.28 14.31 2.86
CA LEU A 199 -7.01 15.09 3.87
C LEU A 199 -8.23 14.32 4.40
N GLN A 200 -9.05 13.75 3.50
CA GLN A 200 -10.21 12.96 3.89
C GLN A 200 -9.82 11.72 4.70
N GLY A 201 -8.77 11.02 4.26
CA GLY A 201 -8.20 9.89 5.00
C GLY A 201 -7.80 10.28 6.43
N TYR A 202 -7.12 11.41 6.59
CA TYR A 202 -6.76 11.92 7.91
C TYR A 202 -8.00 12.19 8.78
N LEU A 203 -9.04 12.82 8.21
CA LEU A 203 -10.28 13.15 8.93
C LEU A 203 -11.07 11.92 9.38
N VAL A 204 -11.04 10.81 8.65
CA VAL A 204 -11.63 9.53 9.08
C VAL A 204 -10.73 8.76 10.05
N GLY A 205 -9.54 9.29 10.37
CA GLY A 205 -8.61 8.72 11.31
C GLY A 205 -7.63 7.70 10.70
N ALA A 206 -7.33 7.77 9.41
CA ALA A 206 -6.30 6.92 8.82
C ALA A 206 -4.94 7.12 9.50
N ASN A 207 -4.17 6.04 9.65
CA ASN A 207 -2.81 6.08 10.17
C ASN A 207 -1.83 6.77 9.21
N GLY A 208 -2.18 6.80 7.91
CA GLY A 208 -1.35 7.41 6.88
C GLY A 208 -1.95 7.28 5.48
N VAL A 209 -1.15 7.65 4.49
CA VAL A 209 -1.50 7.61 3.07
C VAL A 209 -0.50 6.82 2.26
N THR A 210 -0.97 6.08 1.27
CA THR A 210 -0.11 5.55 0.21
C THR A 210 -0.11 6.53 -0.97
N SER A 211 0.99 7.27 -1.15
CA SER A 211 1.08 8.43 -2.04
C SER A 211 1.95 8.20 -3.27
N GLY A 212 1.33 7.94 -4.42
CA GLY A 212 2.06 7.91 -5.71
C GLY A 212 2.55 9.30 -6.15
N THR A 213 1.85 10.37 -5.78
CA THR A 213 2.27 11.75 -6.11
C THR A 213 3.61 12.12 -5.44
N ALA A 214 3.94 11.50 -4.31
CA ALA A 214 5.22 11.72 -3.65
C ALA A 214 6.44 11.21 -4.44
N LEU A 215 6.27 10.37 -5.46
CA LEU A 215 7.36 10.01 -6.37
C LEU A 215 7.90 11.22 -7.14
N ALA A 216 7.04 12.17 -7.49
CA ALA A 216 7.44 13.37 -8.23
C ALA A 216 7.53 14.62 -7.32
N THR A 217 6.71 14.68 -6.27
CA THR A 217 6.60 15.87 -5.42
C THR A 217 6.56 15.49 -3.93
N PRO A 218 7.61 14.86 -3.38
CA PRO A 218 7.62 14.42 -1.99
C PRO A 218 7.45 15.59 -1.01
N ALA A 219 8.09 16.73 -1.26
CA ALA A 219 7.99 17.93 -0.42
C ALA A 219 6.55 18.48 -0.30
N LEU A 220 5.75 18.38 -1.37
CA LEU A 220 4.36 18.83 -1.33
C LEU A 220 3.50 17.91 -0.44
N VAL A 221 3.73 16.59 -0.52
CA VAL A 221 2.98 15.61 0.26
C VAL A 221 3.39 15.65 1.74
N THR A 222 4.67 15.83 2.03
CA THR A 222 5.17 16.00 3.42
C THR A 222 4.67 17.30 4.04
N SER A 223 4.57 18.39 3.26
CA SER A 223 3.98 19.65 3.72
C SER A 223 2.50 19.51 4.06
N LEU A 224 1.72 18.79 3.24
CA LEU A 224 0.33 18.48 3.55
C LEU A 224 0.22 17.68 4.87
N GLN A 225 1.02 16.64 5.02
CA GLN A 225 1.01 15.83 6.25
C GLN A 225 1.34 16.68 7.48
N LYS A 226 2.35 17.54 7.39
CA LYS A 226 2.71 18.44 8.48
C LYS A 226 1.58 19.43 8.84
N ALA A 227 0.89 19.99 7.84
CA ALA A 227 -0.26 20.88 8.07
C ALA A 227 -1.40 20.14 8.79
N LEU A 228 -1.66 18.87 8.42
CA LEU A 228 -2.66 18.02 9.09
C LEU A 228 -2.28 17.73 10.55
N GLU A 229 -1.03 17.37 10.83
CA GLU A 229 -0.53 17.10 12.19
C GLU A 229 -0.57 18.35 13.10
N GLN A 230 -0.44 19.53 12.50
CA GLN A 230 -0.58 20.81 13.20
C GLN A 230 -2.04 21.28 13.36
N GLY A 231 -3.01 20.53 12.83
CA GLY A 231 -4.43 20.94 12.83
C GLY A 231 -4.73 22.14 11.92
N ASN A 232 -3.79 22.51 11.05
CA ASN A 232 -3.98 23.63 10.11
C ASN A 232 -4.78 23.19 8.89
N ILE A 233 -6.09 23.05 9.07
CA ILE A 233 -7.01 22.55 8.03
C ILE A 233 -7.07 23.49 6.82
N GLN A 234 -6.93 24.79 7.01
CA GLN A 234 -6.93 25.75 5.90
C GLN A 234 -5.74 25.52 4.96
N GLU A 235 -4.53 25.41 5.51
CA GLU A 235 -3.33 25.11 4.74
C GLU A 235 -3.36 23.70 4.16
N ALA A 236 -3.83 22.71 4.92
CA ALA A 236 -4.02 21.36 4.43
C ALA A 236 -4.95 21.32 3.21
N THR A 237 -6.06 22.06 3.24
CA THR A 237 -6.99 22.17 2.11
C THR A 237 -6.32 22.81 0.89
N ARG A 238 -5.55 23.89 1.08
CA ARG A 238 -4.80 24.55 0.01
C ARG A 238 -3.80 23.58 -0.65
N LEU A 239 -3.03 22.86 0.17
CA LEU A 239 -2.04 21.88 -0.30
C LEU A 239 -2.70 20.69 -0.98
N GLN A 240 -3.82 20.17 -0.44
CA GLN A 240 -4.60 19.11 -1.07
C GLN A 240 -5.09 19.50 -2.46
N ASN A 241 -5.58 20.73 -2.64
CA ASN A 241 -6.01 21.24 -3.94
C ASN A 241 -4.84 21.39 -4.93
N LEU A 242 -3.64 21.75 -4.44
CA LEU A 242 -2.44 21.79 -5.27
C LEU A 242 -2.02 20.37 -5.73
N ILE A 243 -2.06 19.39 -4.82
CA ILE A 243 -1.83 17.98 -5.12
C ILE A 243 -2.78 17.47 -6.22
N LEU A 244 -4.07 17.83 -6.15
CA LEU A 244 -5.04 17.47 -7.20
C LEU A 244 -4.66 18.04 -8.57
N LYS A 245 -4.18 19.27 -8.64
CA LYS A 245 -3.69 19.88 -9.90
C LYS A 245 -2.46 19.14 -10.45
N VAL A 246 -1.49 18.85 -9.58
CA VAL A 246 -0.28 18.07 -9.97
C VAL A 246 -0.69 16.69 -10.50
N ARG A 247 -1.59 16.00 -9.80
CA ARG A 247 -2.07 14.68 -10.21
C ARG A 247 -2.77 14.70 -11.57
N ILE A 248 -3.59 15.73 -11.84
CA ILE A 248 -4.23 15.90 -13.15
C ILE A 248 -3.17 16.10 -14.24
N ALA A 249 -2.13 16.88 -13.97
CA ALA A 249 -1.03 17.06 -14.91
C ALA A 249 -0.27 15.76 -15.18
N MET A 250 0.03 14.97 -14.13
CA MET A 250 0.70 13.67 -14.27
C MET A 250 -0.14 12.62 -15.02
N GLY A 251 -1.45 12.67 -14.93
CA GLY A 251 -2.35 11.71 -15.60
C GLY A 251 -2.66 12.03 -17.07
N ARG A 252 -2.05 13.06 -17.65
CA ARG A 252 -2.22 13.44 -19.04
C ARG A 252 -1.18 12.84 -19.99
N TYR A 253 -0.27 12.02 -19.49
CA TYR A 253 0.81 11.38 -20.26
C TYR A 253 0.82 9.86 -20.07
#